data_8336ff6072894fd92ce24975c18187f5
#
_entry.id   8336ff6072894fd92ce24975c18187f5
#
_cell.length_a   1.000
_cell.length_b   1.000
_cell.length_c   1.000
_cell.angle_alpha   90.00
_cell.angle_beta   90.00
_cell.angle_gamma   90.00
#
_symmetry.space_group_name_H-M   'P 1'
#
loop_
_entity.id
_entity.type
_entity.pdbx_description
1 polymer ?
#
loop_
_entity_poly.entity_id
_entity_poly.type
_entity_poly.pdbx_seq_one_letter_code
_entity_poly.pdbx_strand_id
1 'polypeptide(L)'
;MPTKNILKKIPPLKIAVTAYKSIRNKYGFIEKCLAFVSFLGDYRKYKKLPKNKNLILKTEDLYPRVFDNTGTTPIDPVYFYQDAWLAKKIFEAKPSYHFDVGSHVPTIGILSQFTPVTMADIRPLPVSLPGLNFVEANITNLPFTKNSISSLSSICVIEHIGLGRYSDPLDQFGTEKALGM
;
A
#
# COMPACT_ATOMS: atom_id res chain seq x y z
N MET A 1 15.43 22.87 10.27
CA MET A 1 14.29 22.03 10.66
C MET A 1 13.96 22.14 12.16
N PRO A 2 13.43 23.25 12.69
CA PRO A 2 13.06 23.36 14.10
C PRO A 2 11.57 23.32 14.39
N THR A 3 10.69 23.15 13.40
CA THR A 3 9.23 23.28 13.58
C THR A 3 8.53 22.06 14.22
N LYS A 4 9.13 20.87 14.20
CA LYS A 4 8.54 19.66 14.79
C LYS A 4 8.45 19.65 16.32
N ASN A 5 9.25 20.46 17.02
CA ASN A 5 9.30 20.43 18.49
C ASN A 5 8.37 21.45 19.17
N ILE A 6 7.93 22.50 18.47
CA ILE A 6 7.05 23.53 19.04
C ILE A 6 5.60 23.03 19.17
N LEU A 7 5.12 22.26 18.20
CA LEU A 7 3.76 21.69 18.20
C LEU A 7 3.50 20.70 19.34
N LYS A 8 4.56 20.10 19.90
CA LYS A 8 4.43 19.14 21.03
C LYS A 8 4.13 19.81 22.38
N LYS A 9 4.24 21.14 22.49
CA LYS A 9 4.03 21.89 23.75
C LYS A 9 2.60 22.38 23.97
N ILE A 10 1.71 22.25 23.00
CA ILE A 10 0.31 22.69 23.10
C ILE A 10 -0.53 21.50 23.59
N PRO A 11 -1.10 21.54 24.83
CA PRO A 11 -1.82 20.40 25.41
C PRO A 11 -2.93 19.79 24.52
N PRO A 12 -3.84 20.58 23.90
CA PRO A 12 -4.87 20.02 23.05
C PRO A 12 -4.32 19.36 21.78
N LEU A 13 -3.19 19.82 21.26
CA LEU A 13 -2.54 19.24 20.09
C LEU A 13 -1.83 17.91 20.44
N LYS A 14 -1.28 17.80 21.66
CA LYS A 14 -0.74 16.51 22.16
C LYS A 14 -1.84 15.45 22.24
N ILE A 15 -3.01 15.82 22.75
CA ILE A 15 -4.17 14.93 22.85
C ILE A 15 -4.62 14.52 21.44
N ALA A 16 -4.75 15.46 20.51
CA ALA A 16 -5.12 15.20 19.12
C ALA A 16 -4.11 14.30 18.40
N VAL A 17 -2.80 14.55 18.55
CA VAL A 17 -1.73 13.72 17.98
C VAL A 17 -1.72 12.31 18.60
N THR A 18 -1.97 12.21 19.91
CA THR A 18 -2.03 10.92 20.61
C THR A 18 -3.28 10.15 20.21
N ALA A 19 -4.44 10.82 20.12
CA ALA A 19 -5.68 10.24 19.61
C ALA A 19 -5.53 9.79 18.15
N TYR A 20 -4.94 10.63 17.28
CA TYR A 20 -4.65 10.25 15.88
C TYR A 20 -3.72 9.04 15.77
N LYS A 21 -2.65 8.99 16.58
CA LYS A 21 -1.74 7.83 16.63
C LYS A 21 -2.44 6.58 17.19
N SER A 22 -3.34 6.74 18.15
CA SER A 22 -4.13 5.66 18.73
C SER A 22 -5.13 5.09 17.72
N ILE A 23 -5.79 5.95 16.95
CA ILE A 23 -6.71 5.57 15.87
C ILE A 23 -5.96 4.84 14.75
N ARG A 24 -4.76 5.29 14.40
CA ARG A 24 -3.91 4.65 13.39
C ARG A 24 -3.31 3.32 13.86
N ASN A 25 -3.17 3.10 15.15
CA ASN A 25 -2.66 1.87 15.74
C ASN A 25 -3.84 1.02 16.20
N LYS A 26 -4.18 -0.02 15.46
CA LYS A 26 -5.26 -0.98 15.74
C LYS A 26 -5.22 -1.57 17.18
N TYR A 27 -4.09 -1.49 17.84
CA TYR A 27 -3.84 -2.09 19.15
C TYR A 27 -3.34 -1.05 20.15
N GLY A 28 -3.92 -1.03 21.37
CA GLY A 28 -3.50 -0.17 22.48
C GLY A 28 -2.13 -0.54 23.04
N PHE A 29 -1.58 0.32 23.90
CA PHE A 29 -0.27 0.08 24.52
C PHE A 29 -0.26 -1.20 25.38
N ILE A 30 -1.32 -1.43 26.16
CA ILE A 30 -1.46 -2.64 27.00
C ILE A 30 -1.49 -3.90 26.15
N GLU A 31 -2.26 -3.91 25.07
CA GLU A 31 -2.34 -5.04 24.13
C GLU A 31 -0.98 -5.35 23.51
N LYS A 32 -0.21 -4.33 23.16
CA LYS A 32 1.16 -4.49 22.64
C LYS A 32 2.09 -5.12 23.68
N CYS A 33 1.98 -4.68 24.94
CA CYS A 33 2.77 -5.26 26.03
C CYS A 33 2.40 -6.73 26.27
N LEU A 34 1.11 -7.05 26.32
CA LEU A 34 0.64 -8.43 26.51
C LEU A 34 1.07 -9.33 25.37
N ALA A 35 0.92 -8.88 24.13
CA ALA A 35 1.34 -9.62 22.94
C ALA A 35 2.87 -9.86 22.93
N PHE A 36 3.67 -8.90 23.36
CA PHE A 36 5.12 -9.06 23.47
C PHE A 36 5.51 -10.04 24.59
N VAL A 37 4.82 -10.02 25.74
CA VAL A 37 5.02 -11.00 26.82
C VAL A 37 4.66 -12.41 26.33
N SER A 38 3.57 -12.56 25.61
CA SER A 38 3.19 -13.83 24.97
C SER A 38 4.27 -14.34 24.02
N PHE A 39 4.77 -13.46 23.14
CA PHE A 39 5.89 -13.77 22.24
C PHE A 39 7.12 -14.27 22.99
N LEU A 40 7.50 -13.61 24.09
CA LEU A 40 8.65 -14.05 24.92
C LEU A 40 8.40 -15.42 25.55
N GLY A 41 7.15 -15.70 25.93
CA GLY A 41 6.73 -17.03 26.42
C GLY A 41 6.92 -18.11 25.36
N ASP A 42 6.44 -17.84 24.15
CA ASP A 42 6.56 -18.79 23.04
C ASP A 42 8.01 -18.95 22.55
N TYR A 43 8.80 -17.87 22.56
CA TYR A 43 10.23 -17.94 22.29
C TYR A 43 10.96 -18.84 23.29
N ARG A 44 10.62 -18.73 24.60
CA ARG A 44 11.20 -19.62 25.63
C ARG A 44 10.80 -21.08 25.42
N LYS A 45 9.53 -21.36 25.05
CA LYS A 45 9.07 -22.71 24.72
C LYS A 45 9.83 -23.25 23.50
N TYR A 46 9.91 -22.43 22.43
CA TYR A 46 10.62 -22.79 21.20
C TYR A 46 12.08 -23.17 21.46
N LYS A 47 12.79 -22.43 22.33
CA LYS A 47 14.18 -22.72 22.71
C LYS A 47 14.36 -24.07 23.43
N LYS A 48 13.29 -24.61 24.02
CA LYS A 48 13.30 -25.91 24.71
C LYS A 48 13.01 -27.09 23.79
N LEU A 49 12.53 -26.83 22.56
CA LEU A 49 12.28 -27.87 21.58
C LEU A 49 13.60 -28.54 21.13
N PRO A 50 13.54 -29.78 20.61
CA PRO A 50 14.70 -30.44 20.04
C PRO A 50 15.36 -29.56 18.97
N LYS A 51 16.67 -29.34 19.10
CA LYS A 51 17.40 -28.43 18.20
C LYS A 51 17.65 -29.07 16.84
N ASN A 52 17.30 -28.37 15.79
CA ASN A 52 17.79 -28.66 14.45
C ASN A 52 19.26 -28.23 14.37
N LYS A 53 20.18 -29.18 14.13
CA LYS A 53 21.62 -28.91 14.07
C LYS A 53 22.02 -27.95 12.94
N ASN A 54 21.16 -27.84 11.91
CA ASN A 54 21.40 -26.98 10.75
C ASN A 54 20.80 -25.58 10.91
N LEU A 55 20.07 -25.33 12.00
CA LEU A 55 19.42 -24.04 12.27
C LEU A 55 19.93 -23.45 13.60
N ILE A 56 20.76 -22.44 13.51
CA ILE A 56 21.25 -21.70 14.68
C ILE A 56 20.33 -20.51 14.91
N LEU A 57 19.56 -20.56 16.00
CA LEU A 57 18.70 -19.44 16.41
C LEU A 57 19.56 -18.40 17.17
N LYS A 58 19.79 -17.26 16.57
CA LYS A 58 20.46 -16.12 17.18
C LYS A 58 19.42 -15.12 17.70
N THR A 59 19.72 -14.47 18.82
CA THR A 59 18.81 -13.46 19.40
C THR A 59 18.68 -12.23 18.50
N GLU A 60 19.72 -11.88 17.77
CA GLU A 60 19.78 -10.78 16.81
C GLU A 60 18.87 -10.97 15.59
N ASP A 61 18.54 -12.24 15.25
CA ASP A 61 17.63 -12.57 14.13
C ASP A 61 16.15 -12.51 14.53
N LEU A 62 15.84 -12.19 15.79
CA LEU A 62 14.47 -12.14 16.27
C LEU A 62 13.71 -10.96 15.64
N TYR A 63 12.64 -11.26 14.94
CA TYR A 63 11.70 -10.28 14.39
C TYR A 63 10.29 -10.55 14.93
N PRO A 64 9.90 -9.96 16.08
CA PRO A 64 8.62 -10.24 16.72
C PRO A 64 7.42 -9.84 15.86
N ARG A 65 6.58 -10.82 15.48
CA ARG A 65 5.31 -10.63 14.78
C ARG A 65 4.17 -10.96 15.73
N VAL A 66 3.98 -10.07 16.69
CA VAL A 66 3.13 -10.34 17.86
C VAL A 66 1.62 -10.30 17.61
N PHE A 67 1.17 -9.84 16.43
CA PHE A 67 -0.24 -9.72 16.08
C PHE A 67 -0.67 -10.59 14.89
N ASP A 68 0.20 -11.49 14.44
CA ASP A 68 -0.09 -12.35 13.29
C ASP A 68 -0.95 -13.58 13.66
N ASN A 69 -1.07 -13.89 14.97
CA ASN A 69 -1.94 -14.96 15.46
C ASN A 69 -3.39 -14.49 15.46
N THR A 70 -4.02 -14.54 14.29
CA THR A 70 -5.42 -14.15 14.05
C THR A 70 -6.28 -15.38 13.75
N GLY A 71 -7.56 -15.35 14.11
CA GLY A 71 -8.50 -16.44 13.84
C GLY A 71 -8.80 -16.67 12.36
N THR A 72 -8.52 -15.66 11.52
CA THR A 72 -8.68 -15.70 10.06
C THR A 72 -7.51 -14.98 9.41
N THR A 73 -7.19 -15.33 8.16
CA THR A 73 -6.20 -14.59 7.38
C THR A 73 -6.68 -13.15 7.15
N PRO A 74 -5.94 -12.14 7.60
CA PRO A 74 -6.34 -10.75 7.39
C PRO A 74 -6.22 -10.38 5.91
N ILE A 75 -7.33 -9.94 5.34
CA ILE A 75 -7.41 -9.38 3.98
C ILE A 75 -8.20 -8.08 4.02
N ASP A 76 -7.93 -7.19 3.07
CA ASP A 76 -8.87 -6.14 2.70
C ASP A 76 -9.77 -6.69 1.58
N PRO A 77 -11.07 -6.93 1.84
CA PRO A 77 -11.94 -7.57 0.86
C PRO A 77 -12.17 -6.68 -0.37
N VAL A 78 -12.12 -5.35 -0.24
CA VAL A 78 -12.27 -4.45 -1.38
C VAL A 78 -11.11 -4.65 -2.35
N TYR A 79 -9.89 -4.51 -1.89
CA TYR A 79 -8.70 -4.74 -2.73
C TYR A 79 -8.64 -6.17 -3.26
N PHE A 80 -8.96 -7.16 -2.43
CA PHE A 80 -8.93 -8.56 -2.85
C PHE A 80 -9.81 -8.83 -4.08
N TYR A 81 -11.07 -8.38 -4.03
CA TYR A 81 -12.01 -8.66 -5.12
C TYR A 81 -11.77 -7.79 -6.35
N GLN A 82 -11.44 -6.52 -6.18
CA GLN A 82 -11.20 -5.63 -7.32
C GLN A 82 -9.92 -5.97 -8.07
N ASP A 83 -8.85 -6.35 -7.34
CA ASP A 83 -7.57 -6.74 -7.94
C ASP A 83 -7.72 -8.05 -8.74
N ALA A 84 -8.44 -9.02 -8.16
CA ALA A 84 -8.77 -10.27 -8.85
C ALA A 84 -9.67 -10.03 -10.09
N TRP A 85 -10.64 -9.13 -10.00
CA TRP A 85 -11.49 -8.74 -11.12
C TRP A 85 -10.68 -8.07 -12.23
N LEU A 86 -9.81 -7.11 -11.89
CA LEU A 86 -8.94 -6.45 -12.87
C LEU A 86 -8.05 -7.46 -13.58
N ALA A 87 -7.37 -8.33 -12.82
CA ALA A 87 -6.50 -9.36 -13.38
C ALA A 87 -7.25 -10.28 -14.36
N LYS A 88 -8.47 -10.69 -13.99
CA LYS A 88 -9.33 -11.48 -14.87
C LYS A 88 -9.67 -10.73 -16.16
N LYS A 89 -10.05 -9.44 -16.08
CA LYS A 89 -10.40 -8.62 -17.25
C LYS A 89 -9.23 -8.45 -18.22
N ILE A 90 -8.04 -8.17 -17.71
CA ILE A 90 -6.83 -8.05 -18.54
C ILE A 90 -6.47 -9.41 -19.18
N PHE A 91 -6.55 -10.50 -18.41
CA PHE A 91 -6.27 -11.84 -18.93
C PHE A 91 -7.24 -12.25 -20.04
N GLU A 92 -8.54 -11.95 -19.91
CA GLU A 92 -9.57 -12.24 -20.91
C GLU A 92 -9.39 -11.38 -22.17
N ALA A 93 -9.10 -10.08 -21.99
CA ALA A 93 -8.96 -9.13 -23.09
C ALA A 93 -7.65 -9.31 -23.88
N LYS A 94 -6.60 -9.85 -23.24
CA LYS A 94 -5.26 -10.08 -23.85
C LYS A 94 -4.73 -8.88 -24.63
N PRO A 95 -4.71 -7.66 -24.03
CA PRO A 95 -4.16 -6.51 -24.75
C PRO A 95 -2.67 -6.72 -24.99
N SER A 96 -2.18 -6.26 -26.12
CA SER A 96 -0.74 -6.27 -26.42
C SER A 96 0.05 -5.36 -25.49
N TYR A 97 -0.62 -4.37 -24.91
CA TYR A 97 -0.10 -3.40 -23.94
C TYR A 97 -1.21 -2.87 -23.06
N HIS A 98 -0.91 -2.62 -21.79
CA HIS A 98 -1.89 -2.09 -20.82
C HIS A 98 -1.33 -0.84 -20.13
N PHE A 99 -2.17 0.17 -19.94
CA PHE A 99 -1.87 1.35 -19.13
C PHE A 99 -2.68 1.30 -17.85
N ASP A 100 -2.03 1.69 -16.75
CA ASP A 100 -2.69 1.84 -15.46
C ASP A 100 -2.39 3.21 -14.87
N VAL A 101 -3.37 3.81 -14.21
CA VAL A 101 -3.18 5.09 -13.53
C VAL A 101 -3.49 4.93 -12.06
N GLY A 102 -2.43 4.89 -11.24
CA GLY A 102 -2.49 5.02 -9.78
C GLY A 102 -3.11 3.86 -9.01
N SER A 103 -3.42 2.70 -9.65
CA SER A 103 -4.01 1.55 -8.97
C SER A 103 -3.04 0.89 -7.98
N HIS A 104 -3.47 -0.19 -7.37
CA HIS A 104 -2.70 -0.92 -6.35
C HIS A 104 -1.40 -1.52 -6.93
N VAL A 105 -0.26 -0.96 -6.58
CA VAL A 105 1.07 -1.32 -7.15
C VAL A 105 1.37 -2.83 -7.16
N PRO A 106 1.13 -3.61 -6.08
CA PRO A 106 1.33 -5.06 -6.11
C PRO A 106 0.57 -5.76 -7.22
N THR A 107 -0.68 -5.36 -7.47
CA THR A 107 -1.52 -5.92 -8.55
C THR A 107 -0.95 -5.60 -9.91
N ILE A 108 -0.55 -4.35 -10.12
CA ILE A 108 0.08 -3.91 -11.38
C ILE A 108 1.40 -4.65 -11.62
N GLY A 109 2.19 -4.89 -10.58
CA GLY A 109 3.39 -5.72 -10.65
C GLY A 109 3.11 -7.15 -11.10
N ILE A 110 2.02 -7.77 -10.61
CA ILE A 110 1.60 -9.11 -11.04
C ILE A 110 1.11 -9.09 -12.50
N LEU A 111 0.30 -8.11 -12.88
CA LEU A 111 -0.20 -7.96 -14.26
C LEU A 111 0.94 -7.84 -15.26
N SER A 112 1.99 -7.10 -14.91
CA SER A 112 3.17 -6.88 -15.78
C SER A 112 3.92 -8.16 -16.14
N GLN A 113 3.68 -9.28 -15.45
CA GLN A 113 4.35 -10.56 -15.72
C GLN A 113 3.69 -11.35 -16.88
N PHE A 114 2.50 -10.96 -17.32
CA PHE A 114 1.83 -11.61 -18.45
C PHE A 114 1.30 -10.62 -19.51
N THR A 115 1.34 -9.33 -19.22
CA THR A 115 1.02 -8.26 -20.19
C THR A 115 1.97 -7.10 -19.94
N PRO A 116 2.65 -6.52 -20.94
CA PRO A 116 3.44 -5.31 -20.74
C PRO A 116 2.58 -4.17 -20.21
N VAL A 117 3.00 -3.55 -19.11
CA VAL A 117 2.24 -2.48 -18.43
C VAL A 117 3.08 -1.21 -18.33
N THR A 118 2.46 -0.05 -18.58
CA THR A 118 2.95 1.24 -18.07
C THR A 118 2.01 1.72 -16.97
N MET A 119 2.57 1.94 -15.78
CA MET A 119 1.88 2.59 -14.68
C MET A 119 2.22 4.08 -14.65
N ALA A 120 1.20 4.92 -14.53
CA ALA A 120 1.34 6.35 -14.29
C ALA A 120 0.90 6.68 -12.86
N ASP A 121 1.70 7.46 -12.12
CA ASP A 121 1.33 8.02 -10.81
C ASP A 121 2.05 9.37 -10.65
N ILE A 122 1.51 10.27 -9.84
CA ILE A 122 2.16 11.54 -9.49
C ILE A 122 3.35 11.36 -8.55
N ARG A 123 3.49 10.18 -7.95
CA ARG A 123 4.56 9.84 -7.02
C ARG A 123 5.50 8.83 -7.68
N PRO A 124 6.83 9.04 -7.60
CA PRO A 124 7.79 8.11 -8.19
C PRO A 124 7.66 6.71 -7.62
N LEU A 125 7.77 5.70 -8.47
CA LEU A 125 7.76 4.29 -8.11
C LEU A 125 9.19 3.82 -7.81
N PRO A 126 9.54 3.48 -6.55
CA PRO A 126 10.92 3.16 -6.16
C PRO A 126 11.30 1.69 -6.40
N VAL A 127 10.69 1.04 -7.39
CA VAL A 127 10.96 -0.35 -7.76
C VAL A 127 11.09 -0.49 -9.28
N SER A 128 11.84 -1.50 -9.71
CA SER A 128 11.99 -1.87 -11.12
C SER A 128 11.63 -3.34 -11.29
N LEU A 129 10.82 -3.64 -12.30
CA LEU A 129 10.39 -5.00 -12.60
C LEU A 129 10.29 -5.17 -14.12
N PRO A 130 10.84 -6.26 -14.70
CA PRO A 130 10.64 -6.56 -16.11
C PRO A 130 9.16 -6.60 -16.50
N GLY A 131 8.81 -5.98 -17.62
CA GLY A 131 7.42 -5.86 -18.08
C GLY A 131 6.63 -4.70 -17.46
N LEU A 132 7.17 -4.01 -16.43
CA LEU A 132 6.57 -2.83 -15.83
C LEU A 132 7.40 -1.58 -16.19
N ASN A 133 6.78 -0.66 -16.92
CA ASN A 133 7.28 0.70 -17.11
C ASN A 133 6.55 1.67 -16.17
N PHE A 134 7.21 2.76 -15.83
CA PHE A 134 6.64 3.80 -14.98
C PHE A 134 6.78 5.18 -15.63
N VAL A 135 5.74 5.99 -15.52
CA VAL A 135 5.72 7.39 -15.94
C VAL A 135 5.19 8.23 -14.80
N GLU A 136 5.98 9.20 -14.34
CA GLU A 136 5.48 10.20 -13.40
C GLU A 136 4.56 11.16 -14.15
N ALA A 137 3.26 11.10 -13.84
CA ALA A 137 2.25 11.89 -14.52
C ALA A 137 1.01 12.13 -13.65
N ASN A 138 0.35 13.25 -13.88
CA ASN A 138 -0.96 13.55 -13.28
C ASN A 138 -2.06 13.01 -14.18
N ILE A 139 -3.03 12.30 -13.58
CA ILE A 139 -4.19 11.77 -14.29
C ILE A 139 -4.99 12.83 -15.06
N THR A 140 -5.00 14.07 -14.59
CA THR A 140 -5.68 15.18 -15.28
C THR A 140 -4.90 15.73 -16.48
N ASN A 141 -3.68 15.27 -16.70
CA ASN A 141 -2.81 15.70 -17.81
C ASN A 141 -1.81 14.58 -18.14
N LEU A 142 -2.30 13.49 -18.67
CA LEU A 142 -1.44 12.38 -19.09
C LEU A 142 -0.62 12.72 -20.34
N PRO A 143 0.66 12.29 -20.44
CA PRO A 143 1.52 12.59 -21.57
C PRO A 143 1.25 11.68 -22.79
N PHE A 144 -0.02 11.36 -23.04
CA PHE A 144 -0.42 10.48 -24.13
C PHE A 144 -1.28 11.21 -25.16
N THR A 145 -1.17 10.82 -26.40
CA THR A 145 -2.02 11.33 -27.48
C THR A 145 -3.46 10.86 -27.26
N LYS A 146 -4.41 11.73 -27.52
CA LYS A 146 -5.84 11.38 -27.43
C LYS A 146 -6.15 10.14 -28.27
N ASN A 147 -6.91 9.20 -27.69
CA ASN A 147 -7.31 7.93 -28.31
C ASN A 147 -6.13 6.99 -28.68
N SER A 148 -4.94 7.14 -28.08
CA SER A 148 -3.80 6.26 -28.31
C SER A 148 -3.76 5.04 -27.40
N ILE A 149 -4.54 5.00 -26.33
CA ILE A 149 -4.55 3.93 -25.34
C ILE A 149 -5.74 3.00 -25.63
N SER A 150 -5.46 1.74 -25.91
CA SER A 150 -6.47 0.70 -26.19
C SER A 150 -6.91 -0.07 -24.95
N SER A 151 -6.10 -0.06 -23.89
CA SER A 151 -6.37 -0.77 -22.63
C SER A 151 -5.90 0.08 -21.45
N LEU A 152 -6.84 0.52 -20.63
CA LEU A 152 -6.62 1.43 -19.51
C LEU A 152 -7.32 0.94 -18.25
N SER A 153 -6.66 1.01 -17.10
CA SER A 153 -7.28 0.90 -15.77
C SER A 153 -6.92 2.06 -14.86
N SER A 154 -7.83 2.34 -13.94
CA SER A 154 -7.62 3.25 -12.81
C SER A 154 -8.61 2.84 -11.71
N ILE A 155 -8.12 2.06 -10.73
CA ILE A 155 -8.96 1.41 -9.72
C ILE A 155 -8.79 2.12 -8.38
N CYS A 156 -9.89 2.63 -7.80
CA CYS A 156 -9.93 3.39 -6.53
C CYS A 156 -8.98 4.61 -6.53
N VAL A 157 -8.99 5.37 -7.62
CA VAL A 157 -8.12 6.54 -7.81
C VAL A 157 -8.94 7.79 -8.09
N ILE A 158 -9.85 7.72 -9.07
CA ILE A 158 -10.55 8.88 -9.64
C ILE A 158 -11.33 9.65 -8.57
N GLU A 159 -11.93 8.95 -7.62
CA GLU A 159 -12.66 9.52 -6.48
C GLU A 159 -11.79 10.32 -5.50
N HIS A 160 -10.49 10.20 -5.62
CA HIS A 160 -9.53 10.91 -4.76
C HIS A 160 -8.88 12.12 -5.41
N ILE A 161 -9.09 12.32 -6.71
CA ILE A 161 -8.45 13.40 -7.45
C ILE A 161 -9.01 14.76 -7.06
N GLY A 162 -8.10 15.70 -6.75
CA GLY A 162 -8.45 17.04 -6.28
C GLY A 162 -8.64 17.16 -4.77
N LEU A 163 -8.47 16.08 -3.99
CA LEU A 163 -8.56 16.09 -2.54
C LEU A 163 -7.24 16.43 -1.83
N GLY A 164 -6.12 16.55 -2.55
CA GLY A 164 -4.79 16.79 -1.99
C GLY A 164 -4.26 15.62 -1.15
N ARG A 165 -4.89 14.44 -1.24
CA ARG A 165 -4.56 13.26 -0.41
C ARG A 165 -3.18 12.70 -0.72
N TYR A 166 -2.77 12.76 -1.98
CA TYR A 166 -1.53 12.19 -2.49
C TYR A 166 -0.54 13.26 -2.98
N SER A 167 -0.65 14.48 -2.49
CA SER A 167 0.07 15.68 -2.94
C SER A 167 -0.42 16.22 -4.29
N ASP A 168 -1.57 15.77 -4.75
CA ASP A 168 -2.30 16.37 -5.87
C ASP A 168 -2.84 17.76 -5.47
N PRO A 169 -2.97 18.71 -6.41
CA PRO A 169 -3.58 20.00 -6.14
C PRO A 169 -5.03 19.86 -5.67
N LEU A 170 -5.45 20.73 -4.74
CA LEU A 170 -6.86 20.84 -4.37
C LEU A 170 -7.67 21.37 -5.56
N ASP A 171 -8.64 20.61 -6.02
CA ASP A 171 -9.48 20.95 -7.17
C ASP A 171 -10.85 20.25 -7.03
N GLN A 172 -11.90 21.05 -6.83
CA GLN A 172 -13.27 20.51 -6.71
C GLN A 172 -13.79 19.83 -7.98
N PHE A 173 -13.15 20.05 -9.12
CA PHE A 173 -13.46 19.43 -10.42
C PHE A 173 -12.43 18.35 -10.81
N GLY A 174 -11.61 17.90 -9.88
CA GLY A 174 -10.52 16.96 -10.15
C GLY A 174 -11.03 15.65 -10.76
N THR A 175 -12.10 15.09 -10.21
CA THR A 175 -12.75 13.85 -10.70
C THR A 175 -13.26 14.01 -12.13
N GLU A 176 -13.98 15.10 -12.43
CA GLU A 176 -14.52 15.38 -13.76
C GLU A 176 -13.41 15.58 -14.79
N LYS A 177 -12.34 16.27 -14.42
CA LYS A 177 -11.15 16.46 -15.29
C LYS A 177 -10.47 15.11 -15.56
N ALA A 178 -10.37 14.24 -14.57
CA ALA A 178 -9.80 12.91 -14.75
C ALA A 178 -10.64 12.02 -15.68
N LEU A 179 -11.98 12.18 -15.68
CA LEU A 179 -12.89 11.44 -16.58
C LEU A 179 -12.94 12.02 -17.99
N GLY A 180 -12.57 13.27 -18.18
CA GLY A 180 -12.61 13.97 -19.48
C GLY A 180 -11.37 13.82 -20.35
N MET A 181 -10.50 12.90 -20.01
CA MET A 181 -9.24 12.63 -20.72
C MET A 181 -9.45 11.93 -22.06
#